data_26bcea9c70f4516be5f25617cc94f631
#
_entry.id   26bcea9c70f4516be5f25617cc94f631
#
_cell.length_a   1.000
_cell.length_b   1.000
_cell.length_c   1.000
_cell.angle_alpha   90.00
_cell.angle_beta   90.00
_cell.angle_gamma   90.00
#
_symmetry.space_group_name_H-M   'P 1'
#
loop_
_entity.id
_entity.type
_entity.pdbx_description
1 polymer ?
#
loop_
_entity_poly.entity_id
_entity_poly.type
_entity_poly.pdbx_seq_one_letter_code
_entity_poly.pdbx_strand_id
1 'polypeptide(L)'
;MLKINDMNVYYGAIHALKGISLEINEGEIVTLIGANGAGKSTTLRTISGLLKPKTGTIEFEGKNIAGMPAQNIVKAGISQVPEGRRVFAEMTVMENLELGAFIRKDKAGIAKDLKMVFERFPRLEERVNQQ
;
A
#
# COMPACT_ATOMS: atom_id res chain seq x y z
N MET A 1 12.83 3.26 8.63
CA MET A 1 11.43 2.78 8.61
C MET A 1 11.23 1.68 7.57
N LEU A 2 11.50 1.94 6.32
CA LEU A 2 11.45 0.93 5.25
C LEU A 2 12.81 0.81 4.60
N LYS A 3 13.33 -0.41 4.46
CA LYS A 3 14.62 -0.66 3.86
C LYS A 3 14.55 -1.85 2.92
N ILE A 4 14.92 -1.63 1.67
CA ILE A 4 14.97 -2.67 0.63
C ILE A 4 16.41 -2.91 0.28
N ASN A 5 16.85 -4.16 0.35
CA ASN A 5 18.20 -4.57 0.04
C ASN A 5 18.23 -5.60 -1.08
N ASP A 6 18.86 -5.25 -2.19
CA ASP A 6 19.17 -6.15 -3.29
C ASP A 6 17.97 -6.98 -3.76
N MET A 7 16.81 -6.33 -3.94
CA MET A 7 15.58 -7.00 -4.30
C MET A 7 15.55 -7.36 -5.79
N ASN A 8 15.31 -8.62 -6.07
CA ASN A 8 15.19 -9.15 -7.42
C ASN A 8 13.81 -9.76 -7.61
N VAL A 9 13.10 -9.34 -8.66
CA VAL A 9 11.75 -9.81 -8.98
C VAL A 9 11.69 -10.28 -10.41
N TYR A 10 11.04 -11.40 -10.63
CA TYR A 10 10.87 -12.01 -11.95
C TYR A 10 9.39 -12.17 -12.30
N TYR A 11 9.07 -11.92 -13.59
CA TYR A 11 7.83 -12.34 -14.22
C TYR A 11 8.16 -13.51 -15.13
N GLY A 12 7.99 -14.75 -14.64
CA GLY A 12 8.43 -15.94 -15.37
C GLY A 12 9.93 -15.87 -15.64
N ALA A 13 10.34 -15.84 -16.89
CA ALA A 13 11.74 -15.74 -17.29
C ALA A 13 12.26 -14.29 -17.35
N ILE A 14 11.38 -13.29 -17.20
CA ILE A 14 11.75 -11.88 -17.28
C ILE A 14 12.18 -11.37 -15.91
N HIS A 15 13.41 -10.86 -15.85
CA HIS A 15 13.96 -10.23 -14.63
C HIS A 15 13.47 -8.79 -14.55
N ALA A 16 12.32 -8.59 -13.90
CA ALA A 16 11.64 -7.29 -13.84
C ALA A 16 12.36 -6.28 -12.94
N LEU A 17 12.89 -6.70 -11.79
CA LEU A 17 13.70 -5.87 -10.90
C LEU A 17 15.04 -6.51 -10.66
N LYS A 18 16.11 -5.73 -10.83
CA LYS A 18 17.51 -6.21 -10.81
C LYS A 18 18.28 -5.55 -9.67
N GLY A 19 18.26 -6.17 -8.50
CA GLY A 19 19.06 -5.72 -7.37
C GLY A 19 18.68 -4.33 -6.87
N ILE A 20 17.40 -4.05 -6.73
CA ILE A 20 16.91 -2.76 -6.26
C ILE A 20 17.17 -2.60 -4.77
N SER A 21 17.77 -1.47 -4.39
CA SER A 21 18.01 -1.11 -3.00
C SER A 21 17.54 0.32 -2.76
N LEU A 22 16.82 0.54 -1.67
CA LEU A 22 16.40 1.88 -1.25
C LEU A 22 16.11 1.89 0.24
N GLU A 23 16.07 3.09 0.81
CA GLU A 23 15.77 3.29 2.23
C GLU A 23 14.88 4.50 2.41
N ILE A 24 13.85 4.36 3.24
CA ILE A 24 12.96 5.45 3.62
C ILE A 24 12.98 5.57 5.12
N ASN A 25 13.37 6.73 5.62
CA ASN A 25 13.39 7.01 7.05
C ASN A 25 12.05 7.61 7.48
N GLU A 26 11.78 7.54 8.78
CA GLU A 26 10.56 8.10 9.34
C GLU A 26 10.43 9.59 9.02
N GLY A 27 9.25 10.03 8.60
CA GLY A 27 9.00 11.42 8.26
C GLY A 27 9.46 11.85 6.87
N GLU A 28 10.03 10.93 6.07
CA GLU A 28 10.48 11.25 4.72
C GLU A 28 9.43 10.93 3.66
N ILE A 29 9.42 11.72 2.59
CA ILE A 29 8.67 11.42 1.37
C ILE A 29 9.69 11.11 0.29
N VAL A 30 9.63 9.90 -0.25
CA VAL A 30 10.57 9.43 -1.27
C VAL A 30 9.82 9.18 -2.58
N THR A 31 10.36 9.68 -3.68
CA THR A 31 9.78 9.55 -5.01
C THR A 31 10.60 8.61 -5.87
N LEU A 32 9.93 7.66 -6.53
CA LEU A 32 10.56 6.82 -7.54
C LEU A 32 10.36 7.46 -8.91
N ILE A 33 11.47 7.76 -9.58
CA ILE A 33 11.46 8.42 -10.88
C ILE A 33 11.83 7.43 -11.98
N GLY A 34 11.07 7.44 -13.05
CA GLY A 34 11.34 6.60 -14.21
C GLY A 34 10.17 6.56 -15.17
N ALA A 35 10.42 6.12 -16.39
CA ALA A 35 9.37 5.91 -17.38
C ALA A 35 8.51 4.70 -17.02
N ASN A 36 7.34 4.57 -17.64
CA ASN A 36 6.51 3.39 -17.52
C ASN A 36 7.31 2.15 -17.93
N GLY A 37 7.22 1.09 -17.12
CA GLY A 37 8.00 -0.12 -17.34
C GLY A 37 9.37 -0.11 -16.68
N ALA A 38 9.78 0.98 -16.02
CA ALA A 38 11.05 1.06 -15.30
C ALA A 38 11.03 0.38 -13.93
N GLY A 39 9.98 -0.35 -13.61
CA GLY A 39 9.88 -1.12 -12.39
C GLY A 39 9.23 -0.40 -11.20
N LYS A 40 8.70 0.80 -11.39
CA LYS A 40 8.04 1.55 -10.30
C LYS A 40 6.86 0.79 -9.72
N SER A 41 5.92 0.40 -10.56
CA SER A 41 4.73 -0.35 -10.14
C SER A 41 5.09 -1.72 -9.59
N THR A 42 6.08 -2.38 -10.20
CA THR A 42 6.57 -3.68 -9.73
C THR A 42 7.16 -3.57 -8.33
N THR A 43 7.95 -2.51 -8.07
CA THR A 43 8.51 -2.25 -6.75
C THR A 43 7.40 -2.07 -5.71
N LEU A 44 6.40 -1.24 -6.01
CA LEU A 44 5.29 -1.00 -5.10
C LEU A 44 4.47 -2.27 -4.83
N ARG A 45 4.19 -3.05 -5.86
CA ARG A 45 3.47 -4.32 -5.70
C ARG A 45 4.23 -5.34 -4.86
N THR A 46 5.56 -5.36 -4.99
CA THR A 46 6.39 -6.25 -4.19
C THR A 46 6.39 -5.84 -2.72
N ILE A 47 6.47 -4.54 -2.43
CA ILE A 47 6.38 -4.03 -1.06
C ILE A 47 5.02 -4.37 -0.45
N SER A 48 3.94 -4.25 -1.22
CA SER A 48 2.57 -4.52 -0.77
C SER A 48 2.22 -6.00 -0.67
N GLY A 49 3.11 -6.90 -1.08
CA GLY A 49 2.88 -8.34 -1.00
C GLY A 49 2.09 -8.94 -2.16
N LEU A 50 1.79 -8.16 -3.20
CA LEU A 50 1.13 -8.66 -4.40
C LEU A 50 2.07 -9.47 -5.29
N LEU A 51 3.38 -9.24 -5.17
CA LEU A 51 4.44 -9.99 -5.83
C LEU A 51 5.44 -10.42 -4.78
N LYS A 52 6.10 -11.57 -5.03
CA LYS A 52 7.16 -12.07 -4.15
C LYS A 52 8.52 -11.83 -4.78
N PRO A 53 9.50 -11.25 -4.06
CA PRO A 53 10.86 -11.18 -4.58
C PRO A 53 11.48 -12.57 -4.60
N LYS A 54 12.29 -12.84 -5.62
CA LYS A 54 13.03 -14.09 -5.70
C LYS A 54 14.18 -14.10 -4.69
N THR A 55 14.87 -12.96 -4.56
CA THR A 55 15.94 -12.74 -3.59
C THR A 55 15.85 -11.32 -3.06
N GLY A 56 16.58 -11.06 -1.98
CA GLY A 56 16.64 -9.76 -1.34
C GLY A 56 15.73 -9.66 -0.12
N THR A 57 15.81 -8.54 0.57
CA THR A 57 15.04 -8.30 1.79
C THR A 57 14.26 -7.01 1.71
N ILE A 58 13.11 -6.98 2.38
CA ILE A 58 12.30 -5.79 2.60
C ILE A 58 12.08 -5.70 4.10
N GLU A 59 12.71 -4.73 4.76
CA GLU A 59 12.54 -4.52 6.20
C GLU A 59 11.63 -3.34 6.46
N PHE A 60 10.61 -3.56 7.26
CA PHE A 60 9.71 -2.52 7.74
C PHE A 60 9.67 -2.56 9.26
N GLU A 61 10.03 -1.45 9.89
CA GLU A 61 10.15 -1.35 11.35
C GLU A 61 11.02 -2.47 11.93
N GLY A 62 12.15 -2.77 11.24
CA GLY A 62 13.10 -3.79 11.68
C GLY A 62 12.71 -5.22 11.40
N LYS A 63 11.57 -5.47 10.75
CA LYS A 63 11.06 -6.80 10.47
C LYS A 63 11.05 -7.07 8.97
N ASN A 64 11.55 -8.23 8.56
CA ASN A 64 11.53 -8.62 7.15
C ASN A 64 10.11 -9.01 6.73
N ILE A 65 9.56 -8.28 5.75
CA ILE A 65 8.22 -8.51 5.22
C ILE A 65 8.23 -9.07 3.80
N ALA A 66 9.40 -9.38 3.24
CA ALA A 66 9.51 -9.91 1.88
C ALA A 66 8.73 -11.23 1.76
N GLY A 67 7.85 -11.32 0.78
CA GLY A 67 7.03 -12.52 0.54
C GLY A 67 5.89 -12.73 1.53
N MET A 68 5.66 -11.80 2.45
CA MET A 68 4.53 -11.86 3.37
C MET A 68 3.21 -11.65 2.62
N PRO A 69 2.11 -12.35 2.99
CA PRO A 69 0.80 -12.10 2.38
C PRO A 69 0.38 -10.64 2.48
N ALA A 70 -0.25 -10.12 1.43
CA ALA A 70 -0.63 -8.70 1.35
C ALA A 70 -1.47 -8.25 2.55
N GLN A 71 -2.41 -9.06 3.00
CA GLN A 71 -3.24 -8.73 4.16
C GLN A 71 -2.43 -8.55 5.43
N ASN A 72 -1.35 -9.30 5.60
CA ASN A 72 -0.48 -9.18 6.77
C ASN A 72 0.38 -7.92 6.70
N ILE A 73 0.76 -7.51 5.49
CA ILE A 73 1.51 -6.27 5.27
C ILE A 73 0.64 -5.06 5.61
N VAL A 74 -0.64 -5.09 5.23
CA VAL A 74 -1.59 -4.03 5.61
C VAL A 74 -1.72 -3.96 7.13
N LYS A 75 -1.82 -5.10 7.82
CA LYS A 75 -1.86 -5.15 9.29
C LYS A 75 -0.59 -4.58 9.92
N ALA A 76 0.55 -4.74 9.26
CA ALA A 76 1.82 -4.20 9.75
C ALA A 76 1.92 -2.68 9.61
N GLY A 77 1.05 -2.05 8.82
CA GLY A 77 0.98 -0.61 8.69
C GLY A 77 1.33 -0.04 7.32
N ILE A 78 1.42 -0.87 6.29
CA ILE A 78 1.71 -0.42 4.92
C ILE A 78 0.45 -0.50 4.08
N SER A 79 0.06 0.62 3.46
CA SER A 79 -1.06 0.68 2.52
C SER A 79 -0.58 1.16 1.17
N GLN A 80 -1.15 0.61 0.11
CA GLN A 80 -0.89 1.04 -1.26
C GLN A 80 -2.13 1.70 -1.84
N VAL A 81 -1.93 2.87 -2.47
CA VAL A 81 -2.96 3.50 -3.29
C VAL A 81 -2.68 3.10 -4.75
N PRO A 82 -3.51 2.24 -5.34
CA PRO A 82 -3.28 1.80 -6.71
C PRO A 82 -3.59 2.89 -7.72
N GLU A 83 -3.02 2.73 -8.91
CA GLU A 83 -3.33 3.59 -10.03
C GLU A 83 -4.77 3.34 -10.51
N GLY A 84 -5.45 4.40 -10.99
CA GLY A 84 -6.71 4.27 -11.69
C GLY A 84 -7.98 4.19 -10.85
N ARG A 85 -8.04 4.86 -9.71
CA ARG A 85 -9.27 4.95 -8.90
C ARG A 85 -9.90 3.60 -8.61
N ARG A 86 -9.16 2.72 -7.97
CA ARG A 86 -9.61 1.35 -7.64
C ARG A 86 -10.57 1.35 -6.45
N VAL A 87 -11.81 1.78 -6.68
CA VAL A 87 -12.89 1.76 -5.68
C VAL A 87 -13.97 0.77 -6.10
N PHE A 88 -14.83 0.40 -5.15
CA PHE A 88 -15.97 -0.47 -5.43
C PHE A 88 -17.13 0.42 -5.88
N ALA A 89 -17.27 0.58 -7.21
CA ALA A 89 -18.22 1.52 -7.81
C ALA A 89 -19.69 1.20 -7.49
N GLU A 90 -20.01 -0.07 -7.22
CA GLU A 90 -21.36 -0.50 -6.87
C GLU A 90 -21.71 -0.29 -5.40
N MET A 91 -20.74 0.11 -4.60
CA MET A 91 -20.90 0.37 -3.17
C MET A 91 -20.98 1.87 -2.90
N THR A 92 -21.61 2.24 -1.78
CA THR A 92 -21.65 3.65 -1.37
C THR A 92 -20.29 4.15 -0.93
N VAL A 93 -20.16 5.47 -0.81
CA VAL A 93 -18.95 6.09 -0.24
C VAL A 93 -18.68 5.55 1.16
N MET A 94 -19.69 5.48 2.02
CA MET A 94 -19.54 4.95 3.37
C MET A 94 -19.05 3.51 3.36
N GLU A 95 -19.62 2.66 2.52
CA GLU A 95 -19.22 1.26 2.43
C GLU A 95 -17.76 1.10 1.98
N ASN A 96 -17.31 1.91 1.00
CA ASN A 96 -15.90 1.93 0.60
C ASN A 96 -14.98 2.31 1.77
N LEU A 97 -15.35 3.34 2.54
CA LEU A 97 -14.56 3.77 3.70
C LEU A 97 -14.53 2.70 4.80
N GLU A 98 -15.65 2.04 5.05
CA GLU A 98 -15.72 0.96 6.04
C GLU A 98 -14.85 -0.23 5.66
N LEU A 99 -14.80 -0.59 4.37
CA LEU A 99 -13.91 -1.65 3.89
C LEU A 99 -12.45 -1.32 4.12
N GLY A 100 -12.07 -0.04 4.02
CA GLY A 100 -10.70 0.40 4.32
C GLY A 100 -10.28 0.11 5.75
N ALA A 101 -11.23 -0.02 6.68
CA ALA A 101 -10.97 -0.33 8.07
C ALA A 101 -11.33 -1.78 8.44
N PHE A 102 -11.54 -2.64 7.46
CA PHE A 102 -12.05 -4.01 7.65
C PHE A 102 -11.24 -4.83 8.67
N ILE A 103 -9.91 -4.69 8.67
CA ILE A 103 -9.04 -5.45 9.57
C ILE A 103 -8.96 -4.87 10.98
N ARG A 104 -9.54 -3.69 11.21
CA ARG A 104 -9.48 -2.99 12.50
C ARG A 104 -10.62 -3.46 13.41
N LYS A 105 -10.33 -3.50 14.72
CA LYS A 105 -11.30 -3.90 15.75
C LYS A 105 -11.59 -2.77 16.73
N ASP A 106 -10.88 -1.66 16.65
CA ASP A 106 -11.01 -0.51 17.55
C ASP A 106 -12.11 0.45 17.08
N LYS A 107 -13.35 0.18 17.43
CA LYS A 107 -14.51 0.98 16.99
C LYS A 107 -14.35 2.48 17.25
N ALA A 108 -13.81 2.85 18.41
CA ALA A 108 -13.59 4.26 18.74
C ALA A 108 -12.55 4.91 17.83
N GLY A 109 -11.45 4.21 17.51
CA GLY A 109 -10.44 4.70 16.60
C GLY A 109 -10.94 4.80 15.16
N ILE A 110 -11.76 3.84 14.72
CA ILE A 110 -12.40 3.87 13.40
C ILE A 110 -13.31 5.10 13.28
N ALA A 111 -14.14 5.36 14.27
CA ALA A 111 -15.03 6.53 14.27
C ALA A 111 -14.24 7.84 14.27
N LYS A 112 -13.16 7.92 15.02
CA LYS A 112 -12.28 9.09 15.05
C LYS A 112 -11.62 9.34 13.69
N ASP A 113 -11.11 8.28 13.06
CA ASP A 113 -10.45 8.39 11.76
C ASP A 113 -11.44 8.74 10.67
N LEU A 114 -12.67 8.22 10.73
CA LEU A 114 -13.73 8.57 9.80
C LEU A 114 -14.05 10.07 9.88
N LYS A 115 -14.15 10.61 11.08
CA LYS A 115 -14.35 12.04 11.28
C LYS A 115 -13.22 12.86 10.68
N MET A 116 -11.97 12.43 10.87
CA MET A 116 -10.80 13.09 10.29
C MET A 116 -10.85 13.06 8.76
N VAL A 117 -11.24 11.95 8.15
CA VAL A 117 -11.38 11.83 6.71
C VAL A 117 -12.42 12.80 6.19
N PHE A 118 -13.57 12.91 6.85
CA PHE A 118 -14.63 13.84 6.45
C PHE A 118 -14.21 15.30 6.62
N GLU A 119 -13.39 15.61 7.62
CA GLU A 119 -12.85 16.97 7.78
C GLU A 119 -11.90 17.35 6.64
N ARG A 120 -11.09 16.39 6.17
CA ARG A 120 -10.16 16.60 5.06
C ARG A 120 -10.82 16.52 3.69
N PHE A 121 -11.89 15.75 3.58
CA PHE A 121 -12.62 15.54 2.33
C PHE A 121 -14.13 15.73 2.55
N PRO A 122 -14.60 16.98 2.73
CA PRO A 122 -16.02 17.23 3.06
C PRO A 122 -17.01 16.66 2.05
N ARG A 123 -16.63 16.58 0.79
CA ARG A 123 -17.51 16.00 -0.25
C ARG A 123 -17.86 14.55 0.00
N LEU A 124 -16.97 13.79 0.64
CA LEU A 124 -17.25 12.40 0.98
C LEU A 124 -18.35 12.31 2.01
N GLU A 125 -18.35 13.21 3.00
CA GLU A 125 -19.42 13.26 4.01
C GLU A 125 -20.77 13.62 3.39
N GLU A 126 -20.79 14.59 2.48
CA GLU A 126 -22.01 14.99 1.77
C GLU A 126 -22.60 13.87 0.92
N ARG A 127 -21.77 12.92 0.48
CA ARG A 127 -22.15 11.87 -0.46
C ARG A 127 -22.03 10.47 0.13
N VAL A 128 -22.11 10.32 1.45
CA VAL A 128 -21.87 9.03 2.14
C VAL A 128 -22.74 7.89 1.63
N ASN A 129 -23.95 8.19 1.18
CA ASN A 129 -24.90 7.17 0.68
C ASN A 129 -24.94 7.10 -0.85
N GLN A 130 -24.06 7.79 -1.52
CA GLN A 130 -23.97 7.81 -2.98
C GLN A 130 -23.01 6.73 -3.48
N GLN A 131 -23.39 6.07 -4.54
CA GLN A 131 -22.54 5.11 -5.22
C GLN A 131 -21.53 5.78 -6.16
#